data_7154379ce98ff2fd3fdc6e5f633915f4
#
_entry.id   7154379ce98ff2fd3fdc6e5f633915f4
#
_cell.length_a   1.000
_cell.length_b   1.000
_cell.length_c   1.000
_cell.angle_alpha   90.00
_cell.angle_beta   90.00
_cell.angle_gamma   90.00
#
_symmetry.space_group_name_H-M   'P 1'
#
loop_
_entity.id
_entity.type
_entity.pdbx_description
1 polymer ?
#
loop_
_entity_poly.entity_id
_entity_poly.type
_entity_poly.pdbx_seq_one_letter_code
_entity_poly.pdbx_strand_id
1 'polypeptide(L)'
;AEGRLVNLGCATGHPSFVMSASFSNQVLAQIELWNNSKNYEKKVYVLPKNLDEKVASLHLEKLGVKLTKLTEDQSDYLGLNPQGPFKPDHYRY
;
A
#
# COMPACT_ATOMS: atom_id res chain seq x y z
N ALA A 1 -22.79 -9.18 17.32
CA ALA A 1 -23.52 -8.55 16.19
C ALA A 1 -24.52 -9.53 15.53
N GLU A 2 -24.89 -10.59 16.22
CA GLU A 2 -25.88 -11.58 15.74
C GLU A 2 -25.53 -12.19 14.35
N GLY A 3 -24.27 -12.47 14.11
CA GLY A 3 -23.79 -13.01 12.86
C GLY A 3 -23.47 -11.98 11.79
N ARG A 4 -23.65 -10.69 12.07
CA ARG A 4 -23.27 -9.60 11.16
C ARG A 4 -21.82 -9.15 11.38
N LEU A 5 -21.26 -8.41 10.43
CA LEU A 5 -19.94 -7.83 10.56
C LEU A 5 -19.89 -6.89 11.78
N VAL A 6 -18.96 -7.15 12.69
CA VAL A 6 -18.86 -6.40 13.97
C VAL A 6 -18.60 -4.92 13.75
N ASN A 7 -17.72 -4.58 12.82
CA ASN A 7 -17.37 -3.20 12.50
C ASN A 7 -18.53 -2.37 11.92
N LEU A 8 -19.54 -3.02 11.36
CA LEU A 8 -20.73 -2.36 10.83
C LEU A 8 -21.95 -2.50 11.76
N GLY A 9 -22.03 -3.61 12.50
CA GLY A 9 -23.13 -3.88 13.42
C GLY A 9 -22.98 -3.25 14.79
N CYS A 10 -21.74 -3.07 15.26
CA CYS A 10 -21.40 -2.55 16.59
C CYS A 10 -20.57 -1.25 16.56
N ALA A 11 -20.17 -0.80 15.39
CA ALA A 11 -19.35 0.41 15.19
C ALA A 11 -19.77 1.13 13.92
N THR A 12 -19.12 2.26 13.63
CA THR A 12 -19.44 3.12 12.48
C THR A 12 -18.71 2.73 11.19
N GLY A 13 -17.86 1.68 11.23
CA GLY A 13 -17.03 1.28 10.11
C GLY A 13 -15.82 2.20 9.94
N HIS A 14 -15.23 2.18 8.74
CA HIS A 14 -14.04 2.99 8.42
C HIS A 14 -14.42 4.26 7.65
N PRO A 15 -13.68 5.37 7.85
CA PRO A 15 -13.85 6.57 7.04
C PRO A 15 -13.63 6.27 5.55
N SER A 16 -14.33 7.02 4.70
CA SER A 16 -14.22 6.85 3.24
C SER A 16 -12.79 7.03 2.71
N PHE A 17 -12.02 7.93 3.30
CA PHE A 17 -10.61 8.15 2.94
C PHE A 17 -9.76 6.89 3.18
N VAL A 18 -9.94 6.23 4.30
CA VAL A 18 -9.25 4.97 4.63
C VAL A 18 -9.62 3.87 3.64
N MET A 19 -10.91 3.75 3.32
CA MET A 19 -11.39 2.77 2.34
C MET A 19 -10.92 3.09 0.92
N SER A 20 -10.77 4.36 0.56
CA SER A 20 -10.17 4.77 -0.71
C SER A 20 -8.73 4.22 -0.85
N ALA A 21 -7.92 4.28 0.20
CA ALA A 21 -6.58 3.71 0.20
C ALA A 21 -6.62 2.19 -0.02
N SER A 22 -7.51 1.49 0.68
CA SER A 22 -7.69 0.04 0.52
C SER A 22 -8.12 -0.34 -0.90
N PHE A 23 -9.12 0.33 -1.46
CA PHE A 23 -9.59 0.06 -2.81
C PHE A 23 -8.54 0.38 -3.88
N SER A 24 -7.76 1.42 -3.69
CA SER A 24 -6.64 1.74 -4.58
C SER A 24 -5.59 0.64 -4.59
N ASN A 25 -5.26 0.09 -3.43
CA ASN A 25 -4.38 -1.09 -3.32
C ASN A 25 -4.96 -2.30 -4.07
N GLN A 26 -6.24 -2.57 -3.90
CA GLN A 26 -6.91 -3.67 -4.59
C GLN A 26 -6.87 -3.52 -6.11
N VAL A 27 -7.13 -2.32 -6.62
CA VAL A 27 -7.07 -2.03 -8.06
C VAL A 27 -5.65 -2.20 -8.60
N LEU A 28 -4.65 -1.65 -7.94
CA LEU A 28 -3.25 -1.80 -8.35
C LEU A 28 -2.79 -3.25 -8.28
N ALA A 29 -3.24 -4.01 -7.29
CA ALA A 29 -2.97 -5.43 -7.19
C ALA A 29 -3.53 -6.21 -8.39
N GLN A 30 -4.76 -5.91 -8.79
CA GLN A 30 -5.39 -6.53 -9.97
C GLN A 30 -4.64 -6.18 -11.25
N ILE A 31 -4.23 -4.93 -11.42
CA ILE A 31 -3.45 -4.49 -12.59
C ILE A 31 -2.11 -5.23 -12.64
N GLU A 32 -1.40 -5.32 -11.52
CA GLU A 32 -0.13 -6.03 -11.41
C GLU A 32 -0.28 -7.51 -11.79
N LEU A 33 -1.26 -8.18 -11.21
CA LEU A 33 -1.51 -9.60 -11.50
C LEU A 33 -1.92 -9.84 -12.95
N TRP A 34 -2.68 -8.94 -13.54
CA TRP A 34 -3.09 -9.04 -14.94
C TRP A 34 -1.92 -8.83 -15.89
N ASN A 35 -1.15 -7.76 -15.70
CA ASN A 35 -0.06 -7.40 -16.60
C ASN A 35 1.14 -8.35 -16.50
N ASN A 36 1.40 -8.92 -15.32
CA ASN A 36 2.53 -9.79 -15.04
C ASN A 36 2.11 -11.22 -14.68
N SER A 37 0.96 -11.67 -15.17
CA SER A 37 0.38 -12.97 -14.82
C SER A 37 1.31 -14.16 -15.07
N LYS A 38 2.22 -14.06 -16.02
CA LYS A 38 3.20 -15.10 -16.35
C LYS A 38 4.24 -15.33 -15.23
N ASN A 39 4.44 -14.33 -14.37
CA ASN A 39 5.38 -14.38 -13.25
C ASN A 39 4.75 -14.90 -11.97
N TYR A 40 3.42 -15.12 -11.95
CA TYR A 40 2.68 -15.56 -10.79
C TYR A 40 2.12 -16.96 -10.96
N GLU A 41 2.33 -17.80 -9.95
CA GLU A 41 1.73 -19.12 -9.85
C GLU A 41 0.46 -19.07 -9.00
N LYS A 42 -0.29 -20.17 -8.93
CA LYS A 42 -1.50 -20.28 -8.09
C LYS A 42 -1.11 -20.45 -6.62
N LYS A 43 -0.69 -19.37 -5.98
CA LYS A 43 -0.34 -19.32 -4.56
C LYS A 43 -0.53 -17.91 -4.01
N VAL A 44 -0.40 -17.74 -2.71
CA VAL A 44 -0.45 -16.44 -2.04
C VAL A 44 0.87 -15.70 -2.23
N TYR A 45 0.79 -14.44 -2.62
CA TYR A 45 1.94 -13.55 -2.79
C TYR A 45 1.79 -12.30 -1.94
N VAL A 46 2.93 -11.74 -1.53
CA VAL A 46 3.02 -10.36 -1.07
C VAL A 46 3.50 -9.52 -2.25
N LEU A 47 2.69 -8.54 -2.66
CA LEU A 47 2.99 -7.71 -3.81
C LEU A 47 4.16 -6.73 -3.53
N PRO A 48 4.80 -6.19 -4.59
CA PRO A 48 5.90 -5.23 -4.42
C PRO A 48 5.50 -4.02 -3.56
N LYS A 49 6.38 -3.62 -2.65
CA LYS A 49 6.12 -2.51 -1.72
C LYS A 49 6.00 -1.14 -2.40
N ASN A 50 6.53 -0.97 -3.59
CA ASN A 50 6.36 0.25 -4.35
C ASN A 50 4.89 0.53 -4.72
N LEU A 51 4.04 -0.49 -4.81
CA LEU A 51 2.59 -0.31 -5.01
C LEU A 51 1.95 0.34 -3.79
N ASP A 52 2.28 -0.11 -2.57
CA ASP A 52 1.80 0.50 -1.32
C ASP A 52 2.24 1.96 -1.22
N GLU A 53 3.49 2.25 -1.54
CA GLU A 53 4.04 3.60 -1.50
C GLU A 53 3.39 4.52 -2.53
N LYS A 54 3.05 4.00 -3.69
CA LYS A 54 2.30 4.74 -4.71
C LYS A 54 0.92 5.14 -4.20
N VAL A 55 0.20 4.23 -3.55
CA VAL A 55 -1.09 4.53 -2.94
C VAL A 55 -0.95 5.59 -1.86
N ALA A 56 0.04 5.46 -0.97
CA ALA A 56 0.32 6.44 0.08
C ALA A 56 0.63 7.82 -0.52
N SER A 57 1.47 7.90 -1.54
CA SER A 57 1.84 9.15 -2.22
C SER A 57 0.61 9.85 -2.81
N LEU A 58 -0.25 9.12 -3.52
CA LEU A 58 -1.46 9.66 -4.13
C LEU A 58 -2.44 10.22 -3.09
N HIS A 59 -2.60 9.53 -1.96
CA HIS A 59 -3.51 9.96 -0.90
C HIS A 59 -2.96 11.12 -0.07
N LEU A 60 -1.66 11.13 0.22
CA LEU A 60 -0.99 12.21 0.95
C LEU A 60 -1.01 13.52 0.14
N GLU A 61 -0.81 13.45 -1.15
CA GLU A 61 -0.89 14.60 -2.04
C GLU A 61 -2.27 15.27 -1.94
N LYS A 62 -3.33 14.49 -1.91
CA LYS A 62 -4.69 14.99 -1.76
C LYS A 62 -4.94 15.71 -0.43
N LEU A 63 -4.23 15.32 0.62
CA LEU A 63 -4.26 15.99 1.93
C LEU A 63 -3.33 17.20 2.02
N GLY A 64 -2.59 17.52 0.96
CA GLY A 64 -1.58 18.58 0.98
C GLY A 64 -0.30 18.19 1.73
N VAL A 65 -0.10 16.90 1.97
CA VAL A 65 1.10 16.36 2.61
C VAL A 65 1.97 15.71 1.54
N LYS A 66 3.26 15.97 1.59
CA LYS A 66 4.23 15.37 0.68
C LYS A 66 4.96 14.21 1.35
N LEU A 67 5.09 13.10 0.64
CA LEU A 67 5.95 12.01 1.07
C LEU A 67 7.41 12.50 1.07
N THR A 68 8.12 12.28 2.18
CA THR A 68 9.50 12.68 2.31
C THR A 68 10.38 11.96 1.28
N LYS A 69 11.18 12.75 0.55
CA LYS A 69 12.21 12.21 -0.34
C LYS A 69 13.54 12.25 0.40
N LEU A 70 14.20 11.12 0.48
CA LEU A 70 15.53 11.04 1.08
C LEU A 70 16.56 11.67 0.15
N THR A 71 17.50 12.43 0.73
CA THR A 71 18.71 12.84 0.01
C THR A 71 19.64 11.63 -0.17
N GLU A 72 20.64 11.73 -1.04
CA GLU A 72 21.62 10.65 -1.23
C GLU A 72 22.31 10.31 0.09
N ASP A 73 22.74 11.31 0.86
CA ASP A 73 23.39 11.12 2.14
C ASP A 73 22.48 10.40 3.15
N GLN A 74 21.21 10.77 3.20
CA GLN A 74 20.22 10.13 4.07
C GLN A 74 19.95 8.69 3.65
N SER A 75 19.79 8.43 2.36
CA SER A 75 19.55 7.09 1.86
C SER A 75 20.75 6.18 2.05
N ASP A 76 21.97 6.67 1.85
CA ASP A 76 23.20 5.93 2.09
C ASP A 76 23.37 5.59 3.58
N TYR A 77 23.10 6.54 4.46
CA TYR A 77 23.14 6.34 5.91
C TYR A 77 22.15 5.26 6.37
N LEU A 78 20.95 5.24 5.82
CA LEU A 78 19.89 4.28 6.17
C LEU A 78 20.00 2.96 5.38
N GLY A 79 20.85 2.90 4.37
CA GLY A 79 20.95 1.74 3.48
C GLY A 79 19.72 1.57 2.57
N LEU A 80 19.03 2.67 2.24
CA LEU A 80 17.81 2.66 1.44
C LEU A 80 18.06 3.28 0.07
N ASN A 81 17.25 2.86 -0.92
CA ASN A 81 17.21 3.53 -2.21
C ASN A 81 16.39 4.82 -2.10
N PRO A 82 16.90 6.00 -2.58
CA PRO A 82 16.15 7.26 -2.54
C PRO A 82 14.78 7.21 -3.23
N GLN A 83 14.62 6.34 -4.20
CA GLN A 83 13.38 6.15 -4.96
C GLN A 83 12.42 5.13 -4.33
N GLY A 84 12.83 4.50 -3.23
CA GLY A 84 12.08 3.42 -2.62
C GLY A 84 12.33 2.06 -3.30
N PRO A 85 11.67 1.01 -2.85
CA PRO A 85 10.78 0.97 -1.70
C PRO A 85 11.51 1.14 -0.35
N PHE A 86 10.82 1.71 0.63
CA PHE A 86 11.41 2.02 1.96
C PHE A 86 11.16 0.91 2.98
N LYS A 87 10.28 -0.03 2.67
CA LYS A 87 10.00 -1.20 3.49
C LYS A 87 10.65 -2.44 2.88
N PRO A 88 11.22 -3.34 3.70
CA PRO A 88 11.73 -4.61 3.19
C PRO A 88 10.58 -5.51 2.70
N ASP A 89 10.88 -6.41 1.77
CA ASP A 89 9.88 -7.27 1.13
C ASP A 89 9.12 -8.18 2.11
N HIS A 90 9.76 -8.55 3.23
CA HIS A 90 9.14 -9.38 4.25
C HIS A 90 8.16 -8.61 5.14
N TYR A 91 8.13 -7.29 5.07
CA TYR A 91 7.22 -6.46 5.85
C TYR A 91 5.83 -6.47 5.22
N ARG A 92 4.84 -6.91 5.99
CA ARG A 92 3.48 -7.12 5.49
C ARG A 92 2.57 -5.90 5.54
N TYR A 93 2.97 -4.88 6.28
CA TYR A 93 2.11 -3.72 6.54
C TYR A 93 2.75 -2.41 6.10
#